data_9462de3aa6d2f2aa753fd244c22d3414
#
_entry.id   9462de3aa6d2f2aa753fd244c22d3414
#
_cell.length_a   1.000
_cell.length_b   1.000
_cell.length_c   1.000
_cell.angle_alpha   90.00
_cell.angle_beta   90.00
_cell.angle_gamma   90.00
#
_symmetry.space_group_name_H-M   'P 1'
#
loop_
_entity.id
_entity.type
_entity.pdbx_description
1 polymer ?
#
loop_
_entity_poly.entity_id
_entity_poly.type
_entity_poly.pdbx_seq_one_letter_code
_entity_poly.pdbx_strand_id
1 'polypeptide(L)'
;MAKDKTAYVCSNCGQESPKWIGKCPACGQWNTFQEIKIPGSSPLKGRGQGWGQDSKRSAQSSAASAGRVLRLREISNHDDPRIDMHDEELNRVLGGGLVPGSIVLLGGEPGIGKSTLSLQTMLRLPEKKILYVSGEESAHQLKMRANRLTFPAPQGEESHLTFPAPQGEGSHLTFPAPQGEGPGVGSDNFLILCENSLETIFDHIKAEEPELVVIDSIQTIMTEDVESSPGSIAQVRECASALLRFAKSSGVPVILIGHITKEGTLAGPKILEHIVDTVIQFEGDQHYMYRILRSMKNRFGSTAELGIYEMQQNGLRQVSNPSELLLTPSSFPSSQGEGPGVGAPLSGIAISSAIEGVRPFLVESQALVSTAAYGTPQRSATGFDQRRLNMLLAVLEKRVGFKLMQKDVFINIAGGLRVTDLAMDLSIIAAVLSSNVDTPIEPGWCMCGEVGLSGEVRPVNRIEQRIAEAEKLGFSDIIIPKYNLQGFDAKKYHIAIHPVRKVEEALRALFG
;
A
#
# COMPACT_ATOMS: atom_id res chain seq x y z
N MET A 1 -35.78 37.09 -21.67
CA MET A 1 -34.80 37.35 -20.61
C MET A 1 -34.78 36.15 -19.70
N ALA A 2 -33.75 35.32 -19.78
CA ALA A 2 -33.57 34.17 -18.87
C ALA A 2 -33.18 34.73 -17.50
N LYS A 3 -33.92 34.35 -16.45
CA LYS A 3 -33.59 34.75 -15.08
C LYS A 3 -32.34 34.00 -14.64
N ASP A 4 -31.34 34.71 -14.16
CA ASP A 4 -30.17 34.14 -13.50
C ASP A 4 -30.61 33.26 -12.34
N LYS A 5 -30.10 32.05 -12.27
CA LYS A 5 -30.32 31.13 -11.13
C LYS A 5 -29.24 31.37 -10.10
N THR A 6 -29.65 31.68 -8.89
CA THR A 6 -28.76 31.79 -7.73
C THR A 6 -28.63 30.43 -7.06
N ALA A 7 -27.44 29.97 -6.83
CA ALA A 7 -27.11 28.82 -5.99
C ALA A 7 -26.19 29.20 -4.86
N TYR A 8 -26.25 28.48 -3.73
CA TYR A 8 -25.38 28.68 -2.58
C TYR A 8 -24.45 27.50 -2.45
N VAL A 9 -23.15 27.77 -2.39
CA VAL A 9 -22.11 26.73 -2.29
C VAL A 9 -21.34 26.90 -0.99
N CYS A 10 -21.15 25.80 -0.27
CA CYS A 10 -20.36 25.79 0.97
C CYS A 10 -18.87 25.97 0.63
N SER A 11 -18.25 27.05 1.14
CA SER A 11 -16.84 27.37 0.93
C SER A 11 -15.88 26.33 1.55
N ASN A 12 -16.36 25.49 2.46
CA ASN A 12 -15.53 24.48 3.14
C ASN A 12 -15.54 23.10 2.46
N CYS A 13 -16.68 22.68 1.89
CA CYS A 13 -16.81 21.32 1.32
C CYS A 13 -17.42 21.26 -0.08
N GLY A 14 -17.78 22.41 -0.68
CA GLY A 14 -18.36 22.47 -2.02
C GLY A 14 -19.82 22.00 -2.13
N GLN A 15 -20.49 21.69 -1.02
CA GLN A 15 -21.90 21.27 -1.06
C GLN A 15 -22.77 22.38 -1.59
N GLU A 16 -23.57 22.07 -2.63
CA GLU A 16 -24.53 23.02 -3.22
C GLU A 16 -25.89 22.97 -2.51
N SER A 17 -26.53 24.12 -2.40
CA SER A 17 -27.87 24.25 -1.89
C SER A 17 -28.65 25.30 -2.69
N PRO A 18 -29.94 25.09 -2.97
CA PRO A 18 -30.79 26.07 -3.65
C PRO A 18 -31.15 27.27 -2.75
N LYS A 19 -30.83 27.20 -1.46
CA LYS A 19 -31.07 28.25 -0.46
C LYS A 19 -29.90 28.35 0.48
N TRP A 20 -29.66 29.53 1.02
CA TRP A 20 -28.69 29.73 2.09
C TRP A 20 -29.09 28.93 3.34
N ILE A 21 -28.17 28.16 3.90
CA ILE A 21 -28.37 27.35 5.12
C ILE A 21 -27.27 27.75 6.10
N GLY A 22 -27.64 28.06 7.35
CA GLY A 22 -26.70 28.48 8.39
C GLY A 22 -25.65 27.44 8.76
N LYS A 23 -25.98 26.14 8.64
CA LYS A 23 -25.07 25.02 8.92
C LYS A 23 -25.04 24.10 7.71
N CYS A 24 -23.85 23.79 7.23
CA CYS A 24 -23.69 22.84 6.12
C CYS A 24 -24.03 21.41 6.54
N PRO A 25 -24.97 20.71 5.86
CA PRO A 25 -25.34 19.34 6.25
C PRO A 25 -24.25 18.32 5.93
N ALA A 26 -23.31 18.62 5.04
CA ALA A 26 -22.25 17.71 4.65
C ALA A 26 -21.01 17.79 5.56
N CYS A 27 -20.55 19.02 5.91
CA CYS A 27 -19.35 19.19 6.73
C CYS A 27 -19.61 19.71 8.13
N GLY A 28 -20.87 20.04 8.49
CA GLY A 28 -21.26 20.50 9.82
C GLY A 28 -20.81 21.93 10.18
N GLN A 29 -20.10 22.65 9.30
CA GLN A 29 -19.61 23.99 9.55
C GLN A 29 -20.72 25.05 9.45
N TRP A 30 -20.61 26.12 10.26
CA TRP A 30 -21.57 27.22 10.28
C TRP A 30 -21.14 28.38 9.39
N ASN A 31 -22.10 29.05 8.73
CA ASN A 31 -21.92 30.26 7.93
C ASN A 31 -20.91 30.12 6.78
N THR A 32 -20.86 28.95 6.14
CA THR A 32 -19.93 28.66 5.05
C THR A 32 -20.55 28.73 3.64
N PHE A 33 -21.85 29.04 3.51
CA PHE A 33 -22.50 29.15 2.23
C PHE A 33 -22.27 30.54 1.60
N GLN A 34 -21.77 30.55 0.37
CA GLN A 34 -21.59 31.76 -0.48
C GLN A 34 -22.55 31.72 -1.68
N GLU A 35 -23.08 32.87 -2.03
CA GLU A 35 -23.99 33.03 -3.16
C GLU A 35 -23.19 33.03 -4.47
N ILE A 36 -23.53 32.14 -5.40
CA ILE A 36 -22.96 32.08 -6.75
C ILE A 36 -24.08 32.28 -7.76
N LYS A 37 -23.92 33.29 -8.67
CA LYS A 37 -24.82 33.53 -9.79
C LYS A 37 -24.38 32.67 -10.98
N ILE A 38 -25.25 31.73 -11.39
CA ILE A 38 -25.01 30.90 -12.57
C ILE A 38 -25.61 31.63 -13.79
N PRO A 39 -24.79 32.07 -14.78
CA PRO A 39 -25.31 32.69 -15.99
C PRO A 39 -26.17 31.71 -16.76
N GLY A 40 -27.39 32.09 -17.12
CA GLY A 40 -28.28 31.27 -17.92
C GLY A 40 -27.74 31.05 -19.33
N SER A 41 -27.46 29.82 -19.73
CA SER A 41 -27.05 29.47 -21.08
C SER A 41 -28.17 29.79 -22.09
N SER A 42 -27.93 30.72 -22.99
CA SER A 42 -28.79 30.98 -24.15
C SER A 42 -28.58 29.88 -25.22
N PRO A 43 -29.64 29.38 -25.86
CA PRO A 43 -29.49 28.46 -26.96
C PRO A 43 -28.98 29.15 -28.20
N LEU A 44 -27.87 28.69 -28.75
CA LEU A 44 -27.35 29.14 -30.05
C LEU A 44 -28.33 28.77 -31.17
N LYS A 45 -29.00 29.76 -31.74
CA LYS A 45 -29.72 29.64 -33.02
C LYS A 45 -28.71 29.61 -34.16
N GLY A 46 -28.83 28.59 -34.98
CA GLY A 46 -28.04 28.46 -36.19
C GLY A 46 -28.36 29.53 -37.22
N ARG A 47 -27.36 29.95 -38.00
CA ARG A 47 -27.49 30.53 -39.33
C ARG A 47 -26.36 30.00 -40.21
N GLY A 48 -26.75 29.33 -41.25
CA GLY A 48 -25.89 28.88 -42.32
C GLY A 48 -25.63 29.93 -43.37
N GLN A 49 -24.76 29.63 -44.30
CA GLN A 49 -24.34 30.20 -45.61
C GLN A 49 -22.85 30.55 -45.54
N GLY A 50 -21.93 29.96 -46.26
CA GLY A 50 -21.91 29.55 -47.65
C GLY A 50 -20.74 30.23 -48.32
N TRP A 51 -19.96 29.51 -49.17
CA TRP A 51 -18.93 29.97 -50.12
C TRP A 51 -17.50 30.15 -49.59
N GLY A 52 -16.56 29.37 -50.09
CA GLY A 52 -15.67 29.57 -51.18
C GLY A 52 -14.45 28.62 -51.12
N GLN A 53 -14.13 28.05 -52.25
CA GLN A 53 -13.06 27.10 -52.55
C GLN A 53 -11.65 27.70 -52.45
N ASP A 54 -10.69 26.76 -52.34
CA ASP A 54 -9.28 26.79 -52.77
C ASP A 54 -8.21 27.32 -51.78
N SER A 55 -7.48 26.37 -51.21
CA SER A 55 -6.08 26.11 -51.59
C SER A 55 -5.45 25.00 -50.78
N LYS A 56 -4.96 24.00 -51.50
CA LYS A 56 -4.09 22.93 -50.96
C LYS A 56 -2.80 23.54 -50.46
N ARG A 57 -2.53 23.39 -49.13
CA ARG A 57 -1.17 23.34 -48.63
C ARG A 57 -1.13 22.36 -47.46
N SER A 58 -0.28 21.36 -47.64
CA SER A 58 0.14 20.34 -46.67
C SER A 58 0.55 20.99 -45.33
N ALA A 59 -0.20 20.64 -44.29
CA ALA A 59 0.27 20.73 -42.92
C ALA A 59 -0.27 19.49 -42.20
N GLN A 60 0.58 18.49 -42.05
CA GLN A 60 0.42 17.51 -41.01
C GLN A 60 0.62 18.24 -39.70
N SER A 61 -0.47 18.62 -39.04
CA SER A 61 -0.49 19.08 -37.68
C SER A 61 -1.49 18.22 -36.93
N SER A 62 -1.01 17.62 -35.86
CA SER A 62 -1.71 16.91 -34.81
C SER A 62 -3.15 17.43 -34.58
N ALA A 63 -4.14 16.77 -35.18
CA ALA A 63 -5.54 16.99 -34.85
C ALA A 63 -5.78 16.40 -33.47
N ALA A 64 -6.09 17.25 -32.48
CA ALA A 64 -6.72 16.84 -31.24
C ALA A 64 -7.90 15.93 -31.60
N SER A 65 -7.91 14.69 -31.14
CA SER A 65 -8.91 13.69 -31.47
C SER A 65 -10.26 14.12 -30.88
N ALA A 66 -11.10 14.75 -31.72
CA ALA A 66 -12.52 14.83 -31.42
C ALA A 66 -13.01 13.39 -31.20
N GLY A 67 -13.66 13.13 -30.04
CA GLY A 67 -14.05 11.79 -29.62
C GLY A 67 -14.78 11.04 -30.73
N ARG A 68 -14.14 10.00 -31.31
CA ARG A 68 -14.69 9.13 -32.32
C ARG A 68 -15.48 8.03 -31.63
N VAL A 69 -16.74 7.83 -32.00
CA VAL A 69 -17.52 6.69 -31.56
C VAL A 69 -16.95 5.43 -32.23
N LEU A 70 -16.37 4.52 -31.43
CA LEU A 70 -15.85 3.24 -31.87
C LEU A 70 -16.78 2.12 -31.41
N ARG A 71 -16.93 1.07 -32.23
CA ARG A 71 -17.59 -0.15 -31.80
C ARG A 71 -16.58 -1.00 -31.01
N LEU A 72 -17.03 -1.68 -29.97
CA LEU A 72 -16.16 -2.51 -29.12
C LEU A 72 -15.32 -3.51 -29.93
N ARG A 73 -15.88 -4.08 -31.01
CA ARG A 73 -15.17 -5.00 -31.94
C ARG A 73 -14.08 -4.34 -32.80
N GLU A 74 -14.06 -3.01 -32.89
CA GLU A 74 -13.07 -2.22 -33.65
C GLU A 74 -11.87 -1.85 -32.75
N ILE A 75 -12.01 -2.07 -31.45
CA ILE A 75 -10.94 -1.87 -30.49
C ILE A 75 -10.14 -3.18 -30.48
N SER A 76 -8.93 -3.14 -30.99
CA SER A 76 -8.00 -4.26 -30.90
C SER A 76 -7.72 -4.54 -29.42
N ASN A 77 -7.82 -5.80 -28.98
CA ASN A 77 -7.32 -6.28 -27.71
C ASN A 77 -5.78 -6.34 -27.73
N HIS A 78 -5.12 -5.23 -28.08
CA HIS A 78 -3.73 -5.08 -27.72
C HIS A 78 -3.78 -4.69 -26.23
N ASP A 79 -3.38 -5.63 -25.36
CA ASP A 79 -2.94 -5.28 -24.03
C ASP A 79 -1.79 -4.28 -24.22
N ASP A 80 -2.07 -2.99 -24.00
CA ASP A 80 -1.01 -1.99 -23.99
C ASP A 80 0.03 -2.47 -22.98
N PRO A 81 1.29 -2.68 -23.41
CA PRO A 81 2.29 -3.25 -22.52
C PRO A 81 2.43 -2.33 -21.30
N ARG A 82 2.18 -2.90 -20.12
CA ARG A 82 2.38 -2.16 -18.88
C ARG A 82 3.85 -1.81 -18.72
N ILE A 83 4.11 -0.64 -18.17
CA ILE A 83 5.48 -0.24 -17.83
C ILE A 83 5.87 -1.00 -16.56
N ASP A 84 6.89 -1.84 -16.67
CA ASP A 84 7.51 -2.50 -15.53
C ASP A 84 8.25 -1.44 -14.71
N MET A 85 7.90 -1.32 -13.42
CA MET A 85 8.49 -0.34 -12.51
C MET A 85 9.84 -0.80 -11.93
N HIS A 86 10.34 -1.97 -12.33
CA HIS A 86 11.52 -2.63 -11.76
C HIS A 86 11.46 -2.72 -10.22
N ASP A 87 10.22 -2.88 -9.72
CA ASP A 87 9.88 -3.04 -8.32
C ASP A 87 8.70 -4.01 -8.23
N GLU A 88 8.98 -5.24 -7.76
CA GLU A 88 7.99 -6.32 -7.74
C GLU A 88 6.81 -6.01 -6.82
N GLU A 89 7.06 -5.37 -5.69
CA GLU A 89 6.02 -5.04 -4.73
C GLU A 89 5.11 -3.90 -5.25
N LEU A 90 5.69 -2.90 -5.95
CA LEU A 90 4.91 -1.85 -6.60
C LEU A 90 4.15 -2.40 -7.82
N ASN A 91 4.79 -3.20 -8.67
CA ASN A 91 4.14 -3.85 -9.80
C ASN A 91 2.94 -4.70 -9.36
N ARG A 92 3.09 -5.45 -8.27
CA ARG A 92 2.01 -6.25 -7.68
C ARG A 92 0.80 -5.38 -7.33
N VAL A 93 1.01 -4.30 -6.61
CA VAL A 93 -0.07 -3.39 -6.17
C VAL A 93 -0.70 -2.65 -7.36
N LEU A 94 0.07 -2.34 -8.39
CA LEU A 94 -0.42 -1.78 -9.65
C LEU A 94 -1.19 -2.81 -10.51
N GLY A 95 -1.05 -4.11 -10.21
CA GLY A 95 -1.69 -5.20 -10.96
C GLY A 95 -0.85 -5.66 -12.16
N GLY A 96 0.49 -5.60 -12.04
CA GLY A 96 1.46 -6.04 -13.04
C GLY A 96 2.20 -4.92 -13.75
N GLY A 97 2.18 -3.70 -13.22
CA GLY A 97 2.89 -2.53 -13.77
C GLY A 97 2.01 -1.32 -14.04
N LEU A 98 2.63 -0.21 -14.40
CA LEU A 98 1.95 1.06 -14.67
C LEU A 98 1.30 1.06 -16.06
N VAL A 99 0.01 1.39 -16.11
CA VAL A 99 -0.75 1.42 -17.37
C VAL A 99 -0.51 2.75 -18.10
N PRO A 100 -0.16 2.76 -19.40
CA PRO A 100 -0.03 3.99 -20.18
C PRO A 100 -1.32 4.82 -20.14
N GLY A 101 -1.18 6.13 -20.06
CA GLY A 101 -2.31 7.06 -19.97
C GLY A 101 -3.14 6.95 -18.69
N SER A 102 -2.66 6.25 -17.67
CA SER A 102 -3.29 6.18 -16.36
C SER A 102 -2.82 7.29 -15.43
N ILE A 103 -3.65 7.60 -14.43
CA ILE A 103 -3.30 8.47 -13.33
C ILE A 103 -3.37 7.70 -12.01
N VAL A 104 -2.25 7.69 -11.29
CA VAL A 104 -2.07 6.96 -10.02
C VAL A 104 -1.86 7.95 -8.89
N LEU A 105 -2.61 7.82 -7.81
CA LEU A 105 -2.41 8.58 -6.58
C LEU A 105 -1.67 7.72 -5.55
N LEU A 106 -0.49 8.16 -5.15
CA LEU A 106 0.28 7.60 -4.03
C LEU A 106 0.04 8.45 -2.79
N GLY A 107 -0.83 7.98 -1.90
CA GLY A 107 -1.21 8.64 -0.66
C GLY A 107 -0.50 8.05 0.56
N GLY A 108 -0.44 8.80 1.66
CA GLY A 108 0.12 8.34 2.94
C GLY A 108 0.46 9.49 3.87
N GLU A 109 0.75 9.18 5.15
CA GLU A 109 1.16 10.19 6.12
C GLU A 109 2.45 10.93 5.70
N PRO A 110 2.65 12.18 6.13
CA PRO A 110 3.94 12.86 5.96
C PRO A 110 5.08 12.04 6.57
N GLY A 111 6.23 11.97 5.87
CA GLY A 111 7.41 11.24 6.35
C GLY A 111 7.36 9.71 6.21
N ILE A 112 6.27 9.11 5.69
CA ILE A 112 6.12 7.65 5.55
C ILE A 112 7.07 7.03 4.50
N GLY A 113 7.59 7.84 3.56
CA GLY A 113 8.50 7.39 2.50
C GLY A 113 7.94 7.47 1.07
N LYS A 114 6.82 8.16 0.82
CA LYS A 114 6.21 8.29 -0.52
C LYS A 114 7.17 8.82 -1.58
N SER A 115 7.76 9.99 -1.32
CA SER A 115 8.72 10.62 -2.23
C SER A 115 9.98 9.78 -2.40
N THR A 116 10.40 9.04 -1.35
CA THR A 116 11.52 8.10 -1.42
C THR A 116 11.20 6.94 -2.33
N LEU A 117 10.03 6.29 -2.17
CA LEU A 117 9.59 5.20 -3.04
C LEU A 117 9.51 5.66 -4.49
N SER A 118 8.84 6.80 -4.72
CA SER A 118 8.68 7.33 -6.06
C SER A 118 10.02 7.64 -6.72
N LEU A 119 10.90 8.40 -6.05
CA LEU A 119 12.21 8.73 -6.58
C LEU A 119 13.06 7.49 -6.85
N GLN A 120 13.10 6.55 -5.90
CA GLN A 120 13.86 5.30 -6.02
C GLN A 120 13.37 4.47 -7.21
N THR A 121 12.06 4.36 -7.40
CA THR A 121 11.47 3.58 -8.50
C THR A 121 11.75 4.25 -9.85
N MET A 122 11.60 5.58 -9.92
CA MET A 122 11.85 6.31 -11.16
C MET A 122 13.32 6.22 -11.60
N LEU A 123 14.26 6.25 -10.67
CA LEU A 123 15.69 6.10 -10.96
C LEU A 123 16.07 4.69 -11.46
N ARG A 124 15.18 3.70 -11.29
CA ARG A 124 15.37 2.34 -11.85
C ARG A 124 14.91 2.21 -13.32
N LEU A 125 14.42 3.29 -13.91
CA LEU A 125 13.92 3.33 -15.30
C LEU A 125 14.78 4.24 -16.20
N PRO A 126 16.10 3.97 -16.33
CA PRO A 126 17.00 4.86 -17.10
C PRO A 126 16.67 4.93 -18.59
N GLU A 127 15.93 3.94 -19.10
CA GLU A 127 15.47 3.88 -20.50
C GLU A 127 14.25 4.80 -20.77
N LYS A 128 13.59 5.30 -19.72
CA LYS A 128 12.39 6.15 -19.83
C LYS A 128 12.73 7.60 -19.61
N LYS A 129 12.18 8.49 -20.46
CA LYS A 129 12.25 9.92 -20.22
C LYS A 129 11.22 10.32 -19.18
N ILE A 130 11.68 10.67 -17.98
CA ILE A 130 10.85 10.95 -16.81
C ILE A 130 10.95 12.43 -16.46
N LEU A 131 9.80 13.08 -16.25
CA LEU A 131 9.73 14.41 -15.67
C LEU A 131 9.25 14.33 -14.22
N TYR A 132 10.14 14.60 -13.28
CA TYR A 132 9.83 14.68 -11.85
C TYR A 132 9.62 16.14 -11.45
N VAL A 133 8.37 16.49 -11.19
CA VAL A 133 7.96 17.83 -10.76
C VAL A 133 7.89 17.85 -9.24
N SER A 134 8.64 18.76 -8.62
CA SER A 134 8.63 18.97 -7.18
C SER A 134 8.14 20.38 -6.84
N GLY A 135 7.08 20.46 -6.05
CA GLY A 135 6.60 21.71 -5.48
C GLY A 135 7.09 21.97 -4.05
N GLU A 136 7.81 21.04 -3.44
CA GLU A 136 8.25 21.13 -2.04
C GLU A 136 9.78 21.18 -1.89
N GLU A 137 10.50 20.45 -2.73
CA GLU A 137 11.95 20.32 -2.63
C GLU A 137 12.67 20.98 -3.80
N SER A 138 13.82 21.58 -3.52
CA SER A 138 14.71 22.10 -4.56
C SER A 138 15.42 20.97 -5.30
N ALA A 139 15.87 21.24 -6.53
CA ALA A 139 16.62 20.28 -7.35
C ALA A 139 17.88 19.75 -6.62
N HIS A 140 18.54 20.61 -5.81
CA HIS A 140 19.71 20.21 -5.01
C HIS A 140 19.32 19.20 -3.90
N GLN A 141 18.20 19.42 -3.21
CA GLN A 141 17.70 18.49 -2.19
C GLN A 141 17.33 17.14 -2.78
N LEU A 142 16.67 17.15 -3.95
CA LEU A 142 16.33 15.92 -4.68
C LEU A 142 17.60 15.16 -5.12
N LYS A 143 18.63 15.86 -5.65
CA LYS A 143 19.91 15.24 -6.01
C LYS A 143 20.62 14.65 -4.79
N MET A 144 20.64 15.35 -3.65
CA MET A 144 21.18 14.82 -2.40
C MET A 144 20.44 13.57 -1.90
N ARG A 145 19.11 13.53 -2.08
CA ARG A 145 18.30 12.37 -1.75
C ARG A 145 18.60 11.21 -2.71
N ALA A 146 18.62 11.47 -4.03
CA ALA A 146 18.94 10.49 -5.03
C ALA A 146 20.31 9.81 -4.80
N ASN A 147 21.32 10.57 -4.42
CA ASN A 147 22.65 10.06 -4.13
C ASN A 147 22.74 9.17 -2.88
N ARG A 148 21.75 9.27 -1.97
CA ARG A 148 21.66 8.39 -0.78
C ARG A 148 20.98 7.06 -1.07
N LEU A 149 20.20 6.99 -2.16
CA LEU A 149 19.52 5.78 -2.54
C LEU A 149 20.52 4.79 -3.12
N THR A 150 20.67 3.64 -2.49
CA THR A 150 21.45 2.54 -3.05
C THR A 150 20.57 1.58 -3.80
N PHE A 151 21.07 1.09 -4.93
CA PHE A 151 20.39 0.11 -5.75
C PHE A 151 21.16 -1.20 -5.62
N PRO A 152 20.47 -2.37 -5.44
CA PRO A 152 21.17 -3.64 -5.55
C PRO A 152 21.81 -3.74 -6.94
N ALA A 153 23.08 -4.16 -6.98
CA ALA A 153 23.74 -4.42 -8.25
C ALA A 153 22.94 -5.44 -9.07
N PRO A 154 22.90 -5.34 -10.41
CA PRO A 154 22.32 -6.37 -11.25
C PRO A 154 22.92 -7.72 -10.87
N GLN A 155 22.09 -8.75 -10.67
CA GLN A 155 22.57 -10.10 -10.37
C GLN A 155 23.47 -10.58 -11.51
N GLY A 156 24.79 -10.61 -11.29
CA GLY A 156 25.77 -11.11 -12.25
C GLY A 156 27.14 -10.44 -12.24
N GLU A 157 27.32 -9.27 -11.63
CA GLU A 157 28.62 -8.62 -11.55
C GLU A 157 29.00 -8.31 -10.09
N GLU A 158 29.60 -9.28 -9.42
CA GLU A 158 30.38 -9.01 -8.19
C GLU A 158 31.69 -8.31 -8.62
N SER A 159 31.72 -7.01 -8.69
CA SER A 159 32.95 -6.25 -8.87
C SER A 159 33.72 -6.19 -7.54
N HIS A 160 34.53 -7.19 -7.28
CA HIS A 160 35.53 -7.14 -6.23
C HIS A 160 36.74 -6.36 -6.74
N LEU A 161 36.93 -5.14 -6.27
CA LEU A 161 38.20 -4.44 -6.43
C LEU A 161 39.21 -5.00 -5.41
N THR A 162 40.13 -5.82 -5.88
CA THR A 162 41.27 -6.32 -5.12
C THR A 162 42.41 -5.31 -5.22
N PHE A 163 42.76 -4.64 -4.12
CA PHE A 163 43.98 -3.86 -4.03
C PHE A 163 45.09 -4.73 -3.44
N PRO A 164 46.33 -4.68 -3.98
CA PRO A 164 47.46 -5.39 -3.37
C PRO A 164 47.76 -4.78 -2.00
N ALA A 165 47.85 -5.63 -0.99
CA ALA A 165 48.25 -5.24 0.34
C ALA A 165 49.71 -4.75 0.37
N PRO A 166 50.06 -3.77 1.25
CA PRO A 166 51.46 -3.44 1.51
C PRO A 166 52.21 -4.70 2.01
N GLN A 167 53.41 -4.91 1.51
CA GLN A 167 54.21 -6.11 1.80
C GLN A 167 54.37 -6.34 3.31
N GLY A 168 53.77 -7.44 3.81
CA GLY A 168 53.99 -7.93 5.18
C GLY A 168 52.67 -8.27 5.86
N GLU A 169 52.21 -9.51 5.69
CA GLU A 169 51.10 -10.21 6.33
C GLU A 169 49.91 -10.49 5.40
N GLY A 170 49.70 -11.77 5.13
CA GLY A 170 48.75 -12.27 4.13
C GLY A 170 47.28 -12.29 4.59
N SER A 171 46.69 -11.11 4.72
CA SER A 171 45.25 -10.98 4.81
C SER A 171 44.75 -9.97 3.77
N HIS A 172 44.05 -10.45 2.73
CA HIS A 172 43.34 -9.60 1.80
C HIS A 172 42.16 -8.93 2.52
N LEU A 173 42.27 -7.64 2.77
CA LEU A 173 41.14 -6.81 3.19
C LEU A 173 40.33 -6.48 1.94
N THR A 174 39.21 -7.16 1.75
CA THR A 174 38.18 -6.81 0.76
C THR A 174 37.33 -5.67 1.34
N PHE A 175 37.53 -4.47 0.85
CA PHE A 175 36.59 -3.37 1.07
C PHE A 175 35.51 -3.45 -0.03
N PRO A 176 34.21 -3.25 0.32
CA PRO A 176 33.21 -3.06 -0.72
C PRO A 176 33.61 -1.86 -1.58
N ALA A 177 33.50 -1.99 -2.90
CA ALA A 177 33.74 -0.89 -3.81
C ALA A 177 32.89 0.33 -3.40
N PRO A 178 33.38 1.58 -3.57
CA PRO A 178 32.52 2.75 -3.38
C PRO A 178 31.25 2.54 -4.20
N GLN A 179 30.10 2.61 -3.53
CA GLN A 179 28.81 2.42 -4.20
C GLN A 179 28.72 3.53 -5.27
N GLY A 180 28.70 3.13 -6.54
CA GLY A 180 28.52 4.05 -7.66
C GLY A 180 27.16 4.77 -7.56
N GLU A 181 27.02 5.88 -8.26
CA GLU A 181 25.74 6.53 -8.44
C GLU A 181 24.74 5.47 -8.93
N GLY A 182 23.52 5.44 -8.32
CA GLY A 182 22.50 4.49 -8.71
C GLY A 182 22.15 4.60 -10.19
N PRO A 183 21.63 3.54 -10.82
CA PRO A 183 21.21 3.59 -12.21
C PRO A 183 20.19 4.71 -12.38
N GLY A 184 20.40 5.63 -13.29
CA GLY A 184 19.53 6.77 -13.55
C GLY A 184 19.90 8.08 -12.84
N VAL A 185 20.76 8.09 -11.80
CA VAL A 185 21.18 9.35 -11.14
C VAL A 185 22.01 10.25 -12.08
N GLY A 186 22.74 9.66 -13.02
CA GLY A 186 23.45 10.35 -14.08
C GLY A 186 22.79 10.27 -15.46
N SER A 187 21.54 9.78 -15.55
CA SER A 187 20.83 9.63 -16.81
C SER A 187 20.32 10.97 -17.32
N ASP A 188 20.54 11.27 -18.61
CA ASP A 188 19.98 12.44 -19.28
C ASP A 188 18.45 12.34 -19.42
N ASN A 189 17.86 11.18 -19.19
CA ASN A 189 16.43 10.92 -19.27
C ASN A 189 15.65 11.25 -17.97
N PHE A 190 16.34 11.55 -16.86
CA PHE A 190 15.69 11.92 -15.59
C PHE A 190 15.72 13.43 -15.40
N LEU A 191 14.61 14.08 -15.70
CA LEU A 191 14.44 15.53 -15.66
C LEU A 191 13.77 15.96 -14.36
N ILE A 192 14.30 17.01 -13.71
CA ILE A 192 13.74 17.59 -12.50
C ILE A 192 13.23 18.99 -12.82
N LEU A 193 11.98 19.28 -12.44
CA LEU A 193 11.36 20.58 -12.54
C LEU A 193 10.87 21.01 -11.15
N CYS A 194 11.36 22.14 -10.64
CA CYS A 194 10.89 22.74 -9.39
C CYS A 194 9.93 23.88 -9.72
N GLU A 195 8.64 23.55 -9.83
CA GLU A 195 7.61 24.47 -10.26
C GLU A 195 6.24 24.11 -9.64
N ASN A 196 5.42 25.14 -9.37
CA ASN A 196 4.09 24.99 -8.78
C ASN A 196 2.96 25.39 -9.73
N SER A 197 3.23 26.20 -10.80
CA SER A 197 2.24 26.56 -11.78
C SER A 197 1.96 25.40 -12.74
N LEU A 198 0.71 24.96 -12.82
CA LEU A 198 0.28 23.88 -13.70
C LEU A 198 0.51 24.25 -15.18
N GLU A 199 0.30 25.50 -15.55
CA GLU A 199 0.48 26.04 -16.91
C GLU A 199 1.94 25.88 -17.33
N THR A 200 2.88 26.35 -16.49
CA THR A 200 4.32 26.21 -16.72
C THR A 200 4.74 24.74 -16.81
N ILE A 201 4.18 23.87 -15.94
CA ILE A 201 4.42 22.42 -15.97
C ILE A 201 4.00 21.84 -17.34
N PHE A 202 2.82 22.22 -17.86
CA PHE A 202 2.37 21.74 -19.17
C PHE A 202 3.23 22.25 -20.33
N ASP A 203 3.76 23.48 -20.24
CA ASP A 203 4.69 23.99 -21.25
C ASP A 203 5.99 23.20 -21.28
N HIS A 204 6.54 22.83 -20.12
CA HIS A 204 7.71 21.96 -20.02
C HIS A 204 7.40 20.52 -20.49
N ILE A 205 6.24 19.96 -20.15
CA ILE A 205 5.81 18.65 -20.66
C ILE A 205 5.78 18.64 -22.19
N LYS A 206 5.31 19.73 -22.80
CA LYS A 206 5.24 19.87 -24.26
C LYS A 206 6.61 20.02 -24.91
N ALA A 207 7.54 20.70 -24.24
CA ALA A 207 8.90 20.90 -24.72
C ALA A 207 9.76 19.63 -24.61
N GLU A 208 9.61 18.92 -23.48
CA GLU A 208 10.46 17.77 -23.14
C GLU A 208 9.89 16.43 -23.61
N GLU A 209 8.59 16.33 -23.90
CA GLU A 209 7.89 15.11 -24.32
C GLU A 209 8.20 13.89 -23.43
N PRO A 210 7.98 13.95 -22.11
CA PRO A 210 8.29 12.84 -21.21
C PRO A 210 7.38 11.63 -21.45
N GLU A 211 7.89 10.43 -21.19
CA GLU A 211 7.14 9.18 -21.24
C GLU A 211 6.43 8.85 -19.91
N LEU A 212 6.82 9.52 -18.82
CA LEU A 212 6.21 9.42 -17.48
C LEU A 212 6.36 10.73 -16.73
N VAL A 213 5.31 11.14 -16.00
CA VAL A 213 5.31 12.37 -15.18
C VAL A 213 5.04 12.02 -13.73
N VAL A 214 5.81 12.58 -12.81
CA VAL A 214 5.59 12.50 -11.36
C VAL A 214 5.35 13.89 -10.82
N ILE A 215 4.34 14.06 -9.98
CA ILE A 215 3.99 15.33 -9.28
C ILE A 215 4.13 15.11 -7.77
N ASP A 216 5.11 15.78 -7.15
CA ASP A 216 5.40 15.69 -5.71
C ASP A 216 5.44 17.10 -5.06
N SER A 217 4.35 17.54 -4.42
CA SER A 217 3.04 16.91 -4.22
C SER A 217 1.92 17.64 -4.95
N ILE A 218 0.80 16.96 -5.19
CA ILE A 218 -0.38 17.58 -5.83
C ILE A 218 -0.93 18.75 -5.01
N GLN A 219 -0.67 18.82 -3.70
CA GLN A 219 -1.13 19.90 -2.83
C GLN A 219 -0.41 21.22 -3.07
N THR A 220 0.78 21.19 -3.64
CA THR A 220 1.58 22.40 -3.90
C THR A 220 1.31 23.00 -5.28
N ILE A 221 0.69 22.21 -6.19
CA ILE A 221 0.39 22.66 -7.53
C ILE A 221 -0.84 23.56 -7.54
N MET A 222 -0.79 24.61 -8.34
CA MET A 222 -1.87 25.57 -8.52
C MET A 222 -2.10 25.89 -10.00
N THR A 223 -3.32 26.28 -10.33
CA THR A 223 -3.71 26.81 -11.64
C THR A 223 -4.33 28.18 -11.48
N GLU A 224 -4.12 29.05 -12.47
CA GLU A 224 -4.73 30.40 -12.52
C GLU A 224 -6.25 30.33 -12.76
N ASP A 225 -6.76 29.23 -13.28
CA ASP A 225 -8.18 29.03 -13.57
C ASP A 225 -9.08 29.02 -12.31
N VAL A 226 -8.49 28.89 -11.10
CA VAL A 226 -9.22 28.80 -9.84
C VAL A 226 -8.73 29.83 -8.83
N GLU A 227 -9.60 30.81 -8.49
CA GLU A 227 -9.32 31.82 -7.47
C GLU A 227 -9.39 31.24 -6.04
N SER A 228 -8.43 30.42 -5.67
CA SER A 228 -8.31 29.88 -4.30
C SER A 228 -6.86 29.61 -3.95
N SER A 229 -6.56 29.55 -2.65
CA SER A 229 -5.19 29.32 -2.16
C SER A 229 -4.64 27.97 -2.62
N PRO A 230 -3.32 27.88 -2.89
CA PRO A 230 -2.64 26.60 -3.12
C PRO A 230 -2.98 25.56 -2.02
N GLY A 231 -3.14 24.30 -2.38
CA GLY A 231 -3.52 23.24 -1.45
C GLY A 231 -5.01 23.21 -1.06
N SER A 232 -5.82 24.19 -1.48
CA SER A 232 -7.27 24.12 -1.31
C SER A 232 -7.87 22.96 -2.10
N ILE A 233 -9.00 22.46 -1.64
CA ILE A 233 -9.72 21.34 -2.29
C ILE A 233 -10.04 21.66 -3.76
N ALA A 234 -10.40 22.91 -4.05
CA ALA A 234 -10.74 23.37 -5.40
C ALA A 234 -9.51 23.33 -6.32
N GLN A 235 -8.37 23.85 -5.87
CA GLN A 235 -7.10 23.80 -6.61
C GLN A 235 -6.65 22.37 -6.88
N VAL A 236 -6.58 21.54 -5.84
CA VAL A 236 -6.15 20.15 -5.96
C VAL A 236 -7.04 19.36 -6.92
N ARG A 237 -8.37 19.61 -6.88
CA ARG A 237 -9.33 18.95 -7.78
C ARG A 237 -9.12 19.36 -9.24
N GLU A 238 -8.97 20.67 -9.51
CA GLU A 238 -8.81 21.16 -10.89
C GLU A 238 -7.47 20.73 -11.47
N CYS A 239 -6.37 20.87 -10.71
CA CYS A 239 -5.06 20.40 -11.16
C CYS A 239 -5.07 18.90 -11.48
N ALA A 240 -5.65 18.06 -10.60
CA ALA A 240 -5.77 16.62 -10.85
C ALA A 240 -6.65 16.30 -12.06
N SER A 241 -7.74 17.06 -12.28
CA SER A 241 -8.62 16.88 -13.44
C SER A 241 -7.92 17.26 -14.75
N ALA A 242 -7.11 18.31 -14.74
CA ALA A 242 -6.30 18.71 -15.90
C ALA A 242 -5.22 17.66 -16.23
N LEU A 243 -4.51 17.16 -15.22
CA LEU A 243 -3.52 16.09 -15.36
C LEU A 243 -4.16 14.77 -15.85
N LEU A 244 -5.39 14.46 -15.40
CA LEU A 244 -6.13 13.31 -15.94
C LEU A 244 -6.44 13.49 -17.44
N ARG A 245 -6.94 14.67 -17.84
CA ARG A 245 -7.20 14.97 -19.26
C ARG A 245 -5.92 14.81 -20.09
N PHE A 246 -4.81 15.34 -19.59
CA PHE A 246 -3.52 15.19 -20.23
C PHE A 246 -3.13 13.69 -20.37
N ALA A 247 -3.13 12.93 -19.28
CA ALA A 247 -2.76 11.51 -19.31
C ALA A 247 -3.60 10.73 -20.34
N LYS A 248 -4.93 10.94 -20.34
CA LYS A 248 -5.84 10.25 -21.27
C LYS A 248 -5.65 10.64 -22.73
N SER A 249 -5.26 11.87 -23.01
CA SER A 249 -5.09 12.37 -24.39
C SER A 249 -3.71 12.07 -24.96
N SER A 250 -2.65 12.08 -24.14
CA SER A 250 -1.28 11.85 -24.56
C SER A 250 -0.85 10.37 -24.49
N GLY A 251 -1.52 9.56 -23.66
CA GLY A 251 -1.07 8.21 -23.34
C GLY A 251 0.05 8.17 -22.28
N VAL A 252 0.53 9.33 -21.80
CA VAL A 252 1.59 9.43 -20.79
C VAL A 252 1.01 9.18 -19.41
N PRO A 253 1.50 8.20 -18.64
CA PRO A 253 1.05 7.98 -17.27
C PRO A 253 1.53 9.07 -16.33
N VAL A 254 0.70 9.37 -15.31
CA VAL A 254 0.99 10.39 -14.30
C VAL A 254 0.88 9.79 -12.91
N ILE A 255 1.91 9.97 -12.09
CA ILE A 255 1.91 9.60 -10.68
C ILE A 255 1.79 10.87 -9.84
N LEU A 256 0.72 10.95 -9.04
CA LEU A 256 0.49 12.02 -8.08
C LEU A 256 0.89 11.56 -6.69
N ILE A 257 1.73 12.31 -6.02
CA ILE A 257 2.03 12.11 -4.60
C ILE A 257 1.13 13.05 -3.79
N GLY A 258 0.48 12.49 -2.74
CA GLY A 258 -0.43 13.24 -1.88
C GLY A 258 -0.27 12.90 -0.40
N HIS A 259 -0.57 13.86 0.49
CA HIS A 259 -0.56 13.66 1.94
C HIS A 259 -1.95 13.27 2.45
N ILE A 260 -2.00 12.34 3.40
CA ILE A 260 -3.21 11.92 4.12
C ILE A 260 -3.14 12.53 5.53
N THR A 261 -4.26 13.03 6.07
CA THR A 261 -4.32 13.49 7.47
C THR A 261 -4.32 12.32 8.45
N LYS A 262 -3.96 12.60 9.73
CA LYS A 262 -3.93 11.60 10.84
C LYS A 262 -5.28 10.88 11.07
N GLU A 263 -6.38 11.43 10.57
CA GLU A 263 -7.71 10.82 10.64
C GLU A 263 -7.97 9.79 9.53
N GLY A 264 -6.93 9.41 8.76
CA GLY A 264 -7.04 8.47 7.65
C GLY A 264 -7.83 8.99 6.46
N THR A 265 -8.21 10.27 6.53
CA THR A 265 -8.82 10.99 5.41
C THR A 265 -7.72 11.79 4.72
N LEU A 266 -7.52 11.58 3.43
CA LEU A 266 -6.71 12.47 2.63
C LEU A 266 -7.20 13.92 2.84
N ALA A 267 -6.35 14.90 3.20
CA ALA A 267 -6.71 16.31 3.19
C ALA A 267 -7.08 16.71 1.75
N GLY A 268 -8.37 16.73 1.46
CA GLY A 268 -8.90 16.95 0.12
C GLY A 268 -9.14 15.76 -0.80
N PRO A 269 -9.00 14.50 -0.43
CA PRO A 269 -8.80 13.43 -1.42
C PRO A 269 -9.80 12.30 -1.53
N LYS A 270 -10.87 12.24 -0.77
CA LYS A 270 -12.05 11.48 -1.24
C LYS A 270 -12.51 11.98 -2.62
N ILE A 271 -12.21 13.23 -2.93
CA ILE A 271 -12.48 13.85 -4.24
C ILE A 271 -11.52 13.32 -5.29
N LEU A 272 -10.23 13.15 -4.99
CA LEU A 272 -9.24 12.60 -5.92
C LEU A 272 -9.46 11.10 -6.19
N GLU A 273 -9.95 10.33 -5.22
CA GLU A 273 -10.28 8.92 -5.41
C GLU A 273 -11.26 8.68 -6.57
N HIS A 274 -12.17 9.61 -6.82
CA HIS A 274 -13.11 9.51 -7.94
C HIS A 274 -12.48 9.90 -9.27
N ILE A 275 -11.49 10.80 -9.27
CA ILE A 275 -10.83 11.32 -10.45
C ILE A 275 -9.78 10.34 -10.98
N VAL A 276 -8.91 9.83 -10.11
CA VAL A 276 -7.78 8.99 -10.51
C VAL A 276 -8.21 7.55 -10.84
N ASP A 277 -7.40 6.84 -11.63
CA ASP A 277 -7.66 5.44 -12.00
C ASP A 277 -7.25 4.47 -10.88
N THR A 278 -6.13 4.75 -10.23
CA THR A 278 -5.58 3.91 -9.16
C THR A 278 -5.24 4.76 -7.95
N VAL A 279 -5.60 4.29 -6.76
CA VAL A 279 -5.23 4.89 -5.47
C VAL A 279 -4.44 3.86 -4.68
N ILE A 280 -3.22 4.20 -4.37
CA ILE A 280 -2.31 3.39 -3.55
C ILE A 280 -2.05 4.15 -2.25
N GLN A 281 -2.25 3.50 -1.13
CA GLN A 281 -1.99 4.06 0.19
C GLN A 281 -0.74 3.45 0.79
N PHE A 282 0.19 4.30 1.22
CA PHE A 282 1.38 3.90 1.94
C PHE A 282 1.11 4.03 3.43
N GLU A 283 1.09 2.92 4.13
CA GLU A 283 0.75 2.78 5.55
C GLU A 283 1.98 2.32 6.34
N GLY A 284 2.01 2.63 7.63
CA GLY A 284 3.04 2.17 8.56
C GLY A 284 3.12 3.06 9.78
N ASP A 285 3.69 2.54 10.85
CA ASP A 285 4.00 3.30 12.05
C ASP A 285 5.46 3.76 11.99
N GLN A 286 5.74 4.98 12.43
CA GLN A 286 7.10 5.54 12.47
C GLN A 286 8.06 4.76 13.40
N HIS A 287 7.50 4.01 14.35
CA HIS A 287 8.26 3.17 15.29
C HIS A 287 8.68 1.82 14.71
N TYR A 288 8.08 1.40 13.59
CA TYR A 288 8.40 0.14 12.93
C TYR A 288 9.14 0.37 11.62
N MET A 289 10.05 -0.55 11.28
CA MET A 289 10.86 -0.46 10.06
C MET A 289 10.06 -0.77 8.79
N TYR A 290 8.89 -1.40 8.92
CA TYR A 290 8.10 -1.86 7.78
C TYR A 290 7.05 -0.87 7.36
N ARG A 291 6.80 -0.86 6.04
CA ARG A 291 5.79 -0.04 5.37
C ARG A 291 4.96 -0.94 4.46
N ILE A 292 3.67 -0.74 4.47
CA ILE A 292 2.72 -1.48 3.63
C ILE A 292 2.20 -0.55 2.55
N LEU A 293 2.27 -0.99 1.31
CA LEU A 293 1.67 -0.34 0.17
C LEU A 293 0.37 -1.07 -0.19
N ARG A 294 -0.76 -0.41 -0.01
CA ARG A 294 -2.08 -1.02 -0.19
C ARG A 294 -2.83 -0.38 -1.36
N SER A 295 -3.43 -1.21 -2.22
CA SER A 295 -4.32 -0.74 -3.26
C SER A 295 -5.70 -0.45 -2.69
N MET A 296 -6.10 0.83 -2.64
CA MET A 296 -7.44 1.25 -2.19
C MET A 296 -8.45 1.27 -3.33
N LYS A 297 -7.97 1.56 -4.54
CA LYS A 297 -8.73 1.56 -5.78
C LYS A 297 -7.80 1.20 -6.93
N ASN A 298 -8.23 0.29 -7.80
CA ASN A 298 -7.49 -0.05 -9.01
C ASN A 298 -8.46 -0.44 -10.12
N ARG A 299 -8.51 0.37 -11.20
CA ARG A 299 -9.35 0.07 -12.38
C ARG A 299 -8.74 -1.00 -13.29
N PHE A 300 -7.46 -1.29 -13.11
CA PHE A 300 -6.67 -2.16 -13.99
C PHE A 300 -6.24 -3.47 -13.33
N GLY A 301 -6.56 -3.66 -12.06
CA GLY A 301 -6.16 -4.83 -11.29
C GLY A 301 -6.96 -5.01 -10.00
N SER A 302 -6.51 -5.99 -9.21
CA SER A 302 -7.11 -6.29 -7.91
C SER A 302 -6.76 -5.21 -6.88
N THR A 303 -7.71 -4.85 -6.01
CA THR A 303 -7.47 -4.04 -4.82
C THR A 303 -7.07 -4.88 -3.61
N ALA A 304 -7.03 -6.20 -3.76
CA ALA A 304 -6.63 -7.11 -2.69
C ALA A 304 -5.11 -7.33 -2.60
N GLU A 305 -4.32 -6.70 -3.49
CA GLU A 305 -2.86 -6.81 -3.49
C GLU A 305 -2.25 -5.80 -2.53
N LEU A 306 -1.14 -6.21 -1.93
CA LEU A 306 -0.31 -5.34 -1.10
C LEU A 306 1.17 -5.56 -1.36
N GLY A 307 1.95 -4.49 -1.20
CA GLY A 307 3.39 -4.48 -1.23
C GLY A 307 3.95 -4.23 0.16
N ILE A 308 5.09 -4.83 0.47
CA ILE A 308 5.75 -4.65 1.76
C ILE A 308 7.17 -4.17 1.54
N TYR A 309 7.53 -3.12 2.27
CA TYR A 309 8.85 -2.52 2.22
C TYR A 309 9.44 -2.40 3.61
N GLU A 310 10.75 -2.52 3.68
CA GLU A 310 11.53 -2.18 4.86
C GLU A 310 12.20 -0.82 4.66
N MET A 311 12.03 0.08 5.63
CA MET A 311 12.70 1.39 5.62
C MET A 311 14.15 1.22 6.08
N GLN A 312 15.09 1.52 5.21
CA GLN A 312 16.52 1.50 5.49
C GLN A 312 17.10 2.91 5.36
N GLN A 313 18.35 3.12 5.83
CA GLN A 313 19.04 4.42 5.73
C GLN A 313 19.25 4.87 4.28
N ASN A 314 19.37 3.90 3.38
CA ASN A 314 19.64 4.06 1.96
C ASN A 314 18.41 3.89 1.05
N GLY A 315 17.21 3.92 1.61
CA GLY A 315 15.96 3.84 0.86
C GLY A 315 15.01 2.74 1.34
N LEU A 316 14.14 2.28 0.46
CA LEU A 316 13.14 1.26 0.71
C LEU A 316 13.58 -0.06 0.08
N ARG A 317 13.72 -1.10 0.90
CA ARG A 317 13.98 -2.46 0.45
C ARG A 317 12.65 -3.21 0.28
N GLN A 318 12.47 -3.84 -0.86
CA GLN A 318 11.34 -4.74 -1.11
C GLN A 318 11.42 -5.97 -0.21
N VAL A 319 10.27 -6.39 0.31
CA VAL A 319 10.15 -7.59 1.14
C VAL A 319 9.38 -8.64 0.38
N SER A 320 10.10 -9.52 -0.30
CA SER A 320 9.51 -10.61 -1.09
C SER A 320 8.87 -11.69 -0.22
N ASN A 321 9.39 -11.92 0.98
CA ASN A 321 8.84 -12.87 1.95
C ASN A 321 8.55 -12.20 3.30
N PRO A 322 7.31 -11.74 3.54
CA PRO A 322 6.94 -11.12 4.81
C PRO A 322 7.11 -12.02 6.03
N SER A 323 6.93 -13.33 5.84
CA SER A 323 7.01 -14.28 6.94
C SER A 323 8.39 -14.32 7.59
N GLU A 324 9.47 -14.13 6.82
CA GLU A 324 10.84 -14.06 7.36
C GLU A 324 11.05 -12.91 8.35
N LEU A 325 10.26 -11.86 8.21
CA LEU A 325 10.33 -10.67 9.07
C LEU A 325 9.38 -10.72 10.26
N LEU A 326 8.32 -11.54 10.14
CA LEU A 326 7.23 -11.64 11.10
C LEU A 326 7.36 -12.85 12.03
N LEU A 327 8.39 -13.65 11.81
CA LEU A 327 8.75 -14.79 12.64
C LEU A 327 10.11 -14.53 13.29
N THR A 328 10.22 -14.86 14.57
CA THR A 328 11.53 -14.85 15.24
C THR A 328 12.33 -16.09 14.81
N PRO A 329 13.68 -16.05 14.85
CA PRO A 329 14.51 -17.21 14.51
C PRO A 329 14.14 -18.48 15.28
N SER A 330 13.68 -18.35 16.53
CA SER A 330 13.21 -19.45 17.37
C SER A 330 11.85 -20.04 16.98
N SER A 331 11.10 -19.34 16.12
CA SER A 331 9.78 -19.77 15.63
C SER A 331 9.87 -20.56 14.34
N PHE A 332 11.03 -20.57 13.68
CA PHE A 332 11.26 -21.40 12.50
C PHE A 332 11.50 -22.87 12.88
N PRO A 333 11.04 -23.84 12.07
CA PRO A 333 11.42 -25.23 12.22
C PRO A 333 12.93 -25.42 12.18
N SER A 334 13.46 -26.32 13.01
CA SER A 334 14.91 -26.51 13.25
C SER A 334 15.77 -26.83 12.01
N SER A 335 15.17 -27.21 10.89
CA SER A 335 15.88 -27.43 9.62
C SER A 335 16.43 -26.17 8.93
N GLN A 336 15.98 -24.97 9.35
CA GLN A 336 16.49 -23.68 8.84
C GLN A 336 17.21 -22.85 9.92
N GLY A 337 17.20 -23.29 11.16
CA GLY A 337 17.66 -22.53 12.33
C GLY A 337 18.91 -23.06 13.01
N GLU A 338 19.76 -23.87 12.37
CA GLU A 338 21.08 -24.27 12.91
C GLU A 338 22.08 -23.11 12.77
N GLY A 339 21.79 -22.00 13.47
CA GLY A 339 22.74 -20.93 13.75
C GLY A 339 23.07 -20.92 15.26
N PRO A 340 24.27 -20.49 15.70
CA PRO A 340 24.58 -20.36 17.11
C PRO A 340 23.67 -19.29 17.73
N GLY A 341 22.61 -19.71 18.46
CA GLY A 341 21.69 -18.78 19.12
C GLY A 341 20.20 -19.17 19.11
N VAL A 342 19.80 -20.34 18.60
CA VAL A 342 18.41 -20.81 18.71
C VAL A 342 18.15 -21.12 20.19
N GLY A 343 17.46 -20.19 20.87
CA GLY A 343 17.02 -20.35 22.25
C GLY A 343 15.95 -21.44 22.38
N ALA A 344 15.76 -21.95 23.60
CA ALA A 344 14.63 -22.84 23.90
C ALA A 344 13.30 -22.16 23.51
N PRO A 345 12.29 -22.96 23.06
CA PRO A 345 10.98 -22.41 22.73
C PRO A 345 10.38 -21.66 23.93
N LEU A 346 9.79 -20.50 23.67
CA LEU A 346 9.24 -19.62 24.70
C LEU A 346 7.72 -19.83 24.80
N SER A 347 7.20 -19.80 26.04
CA SER A 347 5.76 -19.79 26.27
C SER A 347 5.15 -18.46 25.79
N GLY A 348 3.88 -18.50 25.40
CA GLY A 348 3.16 -17.34 24.94
C GLY A 348 3.33 -16.99 23.44
N ILE A 349 3.98 -17.85 22.67
CA ILE A 349 4.17 -17.67 21.23
C ILE A 349 3.33 -18.69 20.45
N ALA A 350 2.61 -18.23 19.43
CA ALA A 350 1.90 -19.06 18.48
C ALA A 350 1.99 -18.51 17.06
N ILE A 351 2.10 -19.37 16.06
CA ILE A 351 2.24 -18.96 14.66
C ILE A 351 0.90 -19.09 13.94
N SER A 352 0.45 -17.98 13.34
CA SER A 352 -0.74 -17.95 12.50
C SER A 352 -0.40 -17.97 11.03
N SER A 353 -1.13 -18.75 10.23
CA SER A 353 -1.17 -18.58 8.79
C SER A 353 -2.28 -17.58 8.45
N ALA A 354 -1.88 -16.33 8.21
CA ALA A 354 -2.76 -15.23 7.89
C ALA A 354 -2.77 -14.92 6.39
N ILE A 355 -3.81 -14.22 5.94
CA ILE A 355 -3.90 -13.67 4.58
C ILE A 355 -4.28 -12.20 4.68
N GLU A 356 -3.52 -11.36 4.00
CA GLU A 356 -3.89 -9.99 3.76
C GLU A 356 -4.09 -9.79 2.26
N GLY A 357 -5.32 -9.45 1.87
CA GLY A 357 -5.69 -9.40 0.46
C GLY A 357 -5.67 -10.78 -0.21
N VAL A 358 -4.67 -11.02 -1.07
CA VAL A 358 -4.44 -12.33 -1.72
C VAL A 358 -3.15 -13.00 -1.26
N ARG A 359 -2.34 -12.34 -0.43
CA ARG A 359 -1.02 -12.79 -0.03
C ARG A 359 -1.10 -13.56 1.28
N PRO A 360 -0.74 -14.86 1.29
CA PRO A 360 -0.56 -15.61 2.51
C PRO A 360 0.78 -15.25 3.15
N PHE A 361 0.85 -15.26 4.46
CA PHE A 361 2.08 -15.14 5.24
C PHE A 361 1.90 -15.75 6.61
N LEU A 362 3.00 -16.14 7.23
CA LEU A 362 3.01 -16.56 8.61
C LEU A 362 3.37 -15.38 9.51
N VAL A 363 2.70 -15.29 10.64
CA VAL A 363 2.90 -14.21 11.61
C VAL A 363 2.90 -14.76 13.02
N GLU A 364 3.84 -14.27 13.81
CA GLU A 364 3.96 -14.59 15.22
C GLU A 364 3.00 -13.75 16.06
N SER A 365 2.16 -14.46 16.82
CA SER A 365 1.29 -13.90 17.85
C SER A 365 1.93 -14.13 19.21
N GLN A 366 2.26 -13.07 19.92
CA GLN A 366 2.87 -13.10 21.24
C GLN A 366 1.84 -12.72 22.31
N ALA A 367 1.74 -13.49 23.38
CA ALA A 367 0.88 -13.22 24.52
C ALA A 367 1.66 -13.23 25.83
N LEU A 368 1.34 -12.30 26.71
CA LEU A 368 1.79 -12.33 28.09
C LEU A 368 0.56 -12.31 29.01
N VAL A 369 0.46 -13.36 29.85
CA VAL A 369 -0.62 -13.50 30.83
C VAL A 369 -0.03 -13.50 32.24
N SER A 370 -0.44 -12.54 33.05
CA SER A 370 0.01 -12.46 34.45
C SER A 370 -1.16 -12.28 35.40
N THR A 371 -0.93 -12.42 36.70
CA THR A 371 -1.95 -12.13 37.71
C THR A 371 -2.07 -10.61 37.85
N ALA A 372 -3.30 -10.08 37.79
CA ALA A 372 -3.56 -8.65 37.93
C ALA A 372 -3.11 -8.11 39.30
N ALA A 373 -2.08 -7.24 39.26
CA ALA A 373 -1.49 -6.70 40.48
C ALA A 373 -2.37 -5.65 41.18
N TYR A 374 -3.23 -4.95 40.43
CA TYR A 374 -3.98 -3.79 40.90
C TYR A 374 -5.50 -3.99 40.98
N GLY A 375 -5.96 -5.22 41.08
CA GLY A 375 -7.38 -5.55 41.24
C GLY A 375 -8.27 -5.39 40.00
N THR A 376 -7.88 -4.57 39.03
CA THR A 376 -8.60 -4.43 37.75
C THR A 376 -7.72 -4.99 36.65
N PRO A 377 -8.12 -6.10 35.99
CA PRO A 377 -7.34 -6.72 34.92
C PRO A 377 -7.13 -5.79 33.71
N GLN A 378 -5.90 -5.67 33.28
CA GLN A 378 -5.52 -4.93 32.08
C GLN A 378 -5.56 -5.85 30.85
N ARG A 379 -6.10 -5.36 29.76
CA ARG A 379 -6.15 -6.07 28.49
C ARG A 379 -5.73 -5.13 27.38
N SER A 380 -4.65 -5.43 26.72
CA SER A 380 -4.08 -4.61 25.64
C SER A 380 -3.67 -5.46 24.46
N ALA A 381 -3.86 -4.94 23.25
CA ALA A 381 -3.45 -5.59 22.03
C ALA A 381 -2.77 -4.58 21.09
N THR A 382 -1.60 -4.96 20.60
CA THR A 382 -0.88 -4.26 19.51
C THR A 382 -0.97 -5.12 18.25
N GLY A 383 -1.42 -4.53 17.16
CA GLY A 383 -1.56 -5.25 15.88
C GLY A 383 -2.83 -6.10 15.73
N PHE A 384 -3.64 -6.25 16.79
CA PHE A 384 -4.88 -7.02 16.82
C PHE A 384 -6.04 -6.20 17.39
N ASP A 385 -7.29 -6.49 16.99
CA ASP A 385 -8.47 -5.74 17.45
C ASP A 385 -8.77 -6.03 18.94
N GLN A 386 -8.81 -4.97 19.74
CA GLN A 386 -9.03 -5.06 21.19
C GLN A 386 -10.41 -5.64 21.56
N ARG A 387 -11.43 -5.36 20.76
CA ARG A 387 -12.80 -5.88 21.02
C ARG A 387 -12.84 -7.37 20.69
N ARG A 388 -12.15 -7.77 19.64
CA ARG A 388 -12.01 -9.18 19.26
C ARG A 388 -11.25 -9.96 20.34
N LEU A 389 -10.15 -9.42 20.86
CA LEU A 389 -9.42 -10.04 21.97
C LEU A 389 -10.35 -10.29 23.18
N ASN A 390 -11.11 -9.28 23.61
CA ASN A 390 -12.02 -9.42 24.75
C ASN A 390 -13.06 -10.52 24.52
N MET A 391 -13.54 -10.67 23.29
CA MET A 391 -14.47 -11.74 22.92
C MET A 391 -13.81 -13.12 23.00
N LEU A 392 -12.58 -13.28 22.49
CA LEU A 392 -11.83 -14.54 22.54
C LEU A 392 -11.53 -14.94 24.00
N LEU A 393 -11.16 -14.00 24.86
CA LEU A 393 -10.94 -14.27 26.28
C LEU A 393 -12.23 -14.75 26.98
N ALA A 394 -13.38 -14.18 26.64
CA ALA A 394 -14.67 -14.63 27.16
C ALA A 394 -15.04 -16.05 26.70
N VAL A 395 -14.68 -16.42 25.46
CA VAL A 395 -14.84 -17.79 24.93
C VAL A 395 -13.95 -18.75 25.70
N LEU A 396 -12.65 -18.44 25.89
CA LEU A 396 -11.73 -19.27 26.69
C LEU A 396 -12.25 -19.50 28.10
N GLU A 397 -12.74 -18.47 28.74
CA GLU A 397 -13.25 -18.57 30.11
C GLU A 397 -14.54 -19.39 30.19
N LYS A 398 -15.52 -19.10 29.34
CA LYS A 398 -16.85 -19.71 29.44
C LYS A 398 -16.93 -21.10 28.83
N ARG A 399 -16.16 -21.39 27.76
CA ARG A 399 -16.28 -22.64 26.99
C ARG A 399 -15.16 -23.63 27.30
N VAL A 400 -13.95 -23.13 27.53
CA VAL A 400 -12.77 -23.97 27.77
C VAL A 400 -12.48 -24.08 29.28
N GLY A 401 -13.00 -23.16 30.09
CA GLY A 401 -12.93 -23.25 31.56
C GLY A 401 -11.69 -22.59 32.19
N PHE A 402 -10.94 -21.79 31.43
CA PHE A 402 -9.79 -21.06 31.96
C PHE A 402 -10.22 -19.83 32.77
N LYS A 403 -9.60 -19.64 33.94
CA LYS A 403 -9.87 -18.49 34.81
C LYS A 403 -9.02 -17.28 34.40
N LEU A 404 -9.53 -16.45 33.50
CA LEU A 404 -8.85 -15.26 33.00
C LEU A 404 -9.39 -13.95 33.59
N MET A 405 -10.44 -14.00 34.42
CA MET A 405 -11.09 -12.79 35.01
C MET A 405 -10.13 -11.93 35.82
N GLN A 406 -9.17 -12.54 36.51
CA GLN A 406 -8.19 -11.86 37.37
C GLN A 406 -6.78 -11.83 36.74
N LYS A 407 -6.70 -11.96 35.43
CA LYS A 407 -5.43 -11.95 34.70
C LYS A 407 -5.31 -10.73 33.81
N ASP A 408 -4.12 -10.13 33.86
CA ASP A 408 -3.68 -9.18 32.82
C ASP A 408 -3.32 -9.97 31.56
N VAL A 409 -3.74 -9.46 30.40
CA VAL A 409 -3.47 -10.08 29.11
C VAL A 409 -2.95 -9.03 28.14
N PHE A 410 -1.75 -9.25 27.65
CA PHE A 410 -1.12 -8.40 26.65
C PHE A 410 -0.86 -9.23 25.39
N ILE A 411 -1.27 -8.69 24.24
CA ILE A 411 -1.04 -9.30 22.93
C ILE A 411 -0.20 -8.36 22.08
N ASN A 412 0.78 -8.93 21.40
CA ASN A 412 1.59 -8.25 20.41
C ASN A 412 1.70 -9.11 19.14
N ILE A 413 1.39 -8.51 18.00
CA ILE A 413 1.65 -9.13 16.69
C ILE A 413 3.04 -8.68 16.24
N ALA A 414 3.90 -9.64 15.91
CA ALA A 414 5.27 -9.37 15.48
C ALA A 414 5.32 -8.41 14.29
N GLY A 415 6.38 -7.60 14.20
CA GLY A 415 6.57 -6.64 13.12
C GLY A 415 5.66 -5.41 13.17
N GLY A 416 4.76 -5.28 14.18
CA GLY A 416 3.83 -4.14 14.31
C GLY A 416 2.78 -4.06 13.23
N LEU A 417 2.55 -5.13 12.47
CA LEU A 417 1.50 -5.19 11.47
C LEU A 417 0.13 -5.24 12.13
N ARG A 418 -0.80 -4.43 11.63
CA ARG A 418 -2.20 -4.57 11.98
C ARG A 418 -2.83 -5.60 11.04
N VAL A 419 -3.06 -6.81 11.55
CA VAL A 419 -3.69 -7.89 10.81
C VAL A 419 -5.18 -7.93 11.10
N THR A 420 -6.01 -7.96 10.05
CA THR A 420 -7.47 -7.96 10.16
C THR A 420 -8.08 -9.33 9.86
N ASP A 421 -7.26 -10.31 9.53
CA ASP A 421 -7.72 -11.67 9.21
C ASP A 421 -8.22 -12.41 10.46
N LEU A 422 -9.50 -12.78 10.46
CA LEU A 422 -10.12 -13.54 11.56
C LEU A 422 -9.53 -14.95 11.74
N ALA A 423 -8.79 -15.45 10.75
CA ALA A 423 -8.08 -16.72 10.86
C ALA A 423 -7.03 -16.73 11.99
N MET A 424 -6.62 -15.56 12.48
CA MET A 424 -5.69 -15.43 13.60
C MET A 424 -6.30 -15.74 14.96
N ASP A 425 -7.62 -15.80 15.10
CA ASP A 425 -8.28 -16.03 16.39
C ASP A 425 -7.70 -17.25 17.11
N LEU A 426 -7.47 -18.33 16.36
CA LEU A 426 -6.99 -19.59 16.94
C LEU A 426 -5.57 -19.45 17.49
N SER A 427 -4.66 -18.73 16.80
CA SER A 427 -3.30 -18.49 17.27
C SER A 427 -3.28 -17.55 18.49
N ILE A 428 -4.14 -16.54 18.52
CA ILE A 428 -4.29 -15.66 19.68
C ILE A 428 -4.71 -16.46 20.93
N ILE A 429 -5.70 -17.33 20.78
CA ILE A 429 -6.13 -18.25 21.86
C ILE A 429 -5.01 -19.17 22.30
N ALA A 430 -4.28 -19.76 21.36
CA ALA A 430 -3.18 -20.66 21.65
C ALA A 430 -2.02 -19.96 22.37
N ALA A 431 -1.66 -18.73 21.93
CA ALA A 431 -0.63 -17.91 22.58
C ALA A 431 -1.03 -17.52 24.02
N VAL A 432 -2.28 -17.06 24.21
CA VAL A 432 -2.80 -16.75 25.56
C VAL A 432 -2.75 -17.95 26.47
N LEU A 433 -3.14 -19.14 25.99
CA LEU A 433 -3.11 -20.33 26.79
C LEU A 433 -1.68 -20.76 27.10
N SER A 434 -0.79 -20.82 26.09
CA SER A 434 0.63 -21.12 26.26
C SER A 434 1.26 -20.28 27.38
N SER A 435 1.03 -18.95 27.34
CA SER A 435 1.50 -18.04 28.40
C SER A 435 0.85 -18.27 29.76
N ASN A 436 -0.46 -18.60 29.79
CA ASN A 436 -1.19 -18.80 31.07
C ASN A 436 -0.74 -20.07 31.80
N VAL A 437 -0.38 -21.13 31.08
CA VAL A 437 0.10 -22.41 31.63
C VAL A 437 1.62 -22.53 31.64
N ASP A 438 2.30 -21.52 31.13
CA ASP A 438 3.77 -21.45 30.96
C ASP A 438 4.35 -22.66 30.24
N THR A 439 3.66 -23.07 29.18
CA THR A 439 4.08 -24.22 28.35
C THR A 439 4.23 -23.75 26.89
N PRO A 440 5.42 -23.85 26.29
CA PRO A 440 5.63 -23.46 24.90
C PRO A 440 4.90 -24.39 23.93
N ILE A 441 4.52 -23.84 22.78
CA ILE A 441 4.09 -24.63 21.63
C ILE A 441 5.35 -25.13 20.92
N GLU A 442 5.35 -26.39 20.51
CA GLU A 442 6.49 -26.96 19.81
C GLU A 442 6.79 -26.23 18.49
N PRO A 443 8.06 -25.97 18.16
CA PRO A 443 8.44 -25.41 16.88
C PRO A 443 7.91 -26.26 15.70
N GLY A 444 7.54 -25.60 14.62
CA GLY A 444 6.99 -26.28 13.44
C GLY A 444 5.46 -26.38 13.42
N TRP A 445 4.77 -25.97 14.48
CA TRP A 445 3.31 -25.85 14.50
C TRP A 445 2.87 -24.47 14.04
N CYS A 446 1.91 -24.44 13.13
CA CYS A 446 1.16 -23.23 12.80
C CYS A 446 -0.35 -23.51 12.75
N MET A 447 -1.15 -22.46 12.67
CA MET A 447 -2.60 -22.62 12.71
C MET A 447 -3.35 -21.53 12.01
N CYS A 448 -4.60 -21.81 11.63
CA CYS A 448 -5.56 -20.81 11.19
C CYS A 448 -6.98 -21.24 11.53
N GLY A 449 -7.83 -20.30 11.94
CA GLY A 449 -9.23 -20.59 12.24
C GLY A 449 -9.93 -19.39 12.89
N GLU A 450 -11.11 -19.03 12.39
CA GLU A 450 -11.98 -18.09 13.06
C GLU A 450 -12.68 -18.78 14.24
N VAL A 451 -12.77 -18.12 15.37
CA VAL A 451 -13.40 -18.67 16.57
C VAL A 451 -14.73 -17.96 16.84
N GLY A 452 -15.81 -18.77 16.89
CA GLY A 452 -17.14 -18.29 17.23
C GLY A 452 -17.41 -18.31 18.74
N LEU A 453 -18.51 -17.66 19.15
CA LEU A 453 -18.88 -17.48 20.56
C LEU A 453 -19.22 -18.79 21.31
N SER A 454 -19.53 -19.87 20.56
CA SER A 454 -19.77 -21.18 21.14
C SER A 454 -18.48 -22.02 21.30
N GLY A 455 -17.31 -21.46 20.92
CA GLY A 455 -16.03 -22.18 20.89
C GLY A 455 -15.85 -23.04 19.64
N GLU A 456 -16.72 -22.90 18.63
CA GLU A 456 -16.57 -23.55 17.34
C GLU A 456 -15.45 -22.88 16.52
N VAL A 457 -14.70 -23.69 15.76
CA VAL A 457 -13.71 -23.21 14.78
C VAL A 457 -14.37 -23.19 13.41
N ARG A 458 -14.53 -22.00 12.87
CA ARG A 458 -15.20 -21.70 11.59
C ARG A 458 -14.25 -21.77 10.42
N PRO A 459 -14.76 -22.10 9.22
CA PRO A 459 -13.93 -22.14 8.02
C PRO A 459 -13.36 -20.77 7.68
N VAL A 460 -12.14 -20.79 7.13
CA VAL A 460 -11.43 -19.62 6.66
C VAL A 460 -11.29 -19.67 5.13
N ASN A 461 -11.13 -18.52 4.51
CA ASN A 461 -10.92 -18.43 3.08
C ASN A 461 -9.51 -18.88 2.67
N ARG A 462 -9.36 -19.30 1.40
CA ARG A 462 -8.07 -19.60 0.75
C ARG A 462 -7.18 -20.58 1.52
N ILE A 463 -7.78 -21.62 2.06
CA ILE A 463 -7.08 -22.60 2.92
C ILE A 463 -5.86 -23.22 2.21
N GLU A 464 -5.95 -23.50 0.92
CA GLU A 464 -4.86 -24.08 0.14
C GLU A 464 -3.62 -23.19 0.12
N GLN A 465 -3.82 -21.86 -0.05
CA GLN A 465 -2.72 -20.90 -0.05
C GLN A 465 -2.05 -20.80 1.34
N ARG A 466 -2.83 -20.88 2.42
CA ARG A 466 -2.31 -20.88 3.79
C ARG A 466 -1.44 -22.09 4.07
N ILE A 467 -1.88 -23.25 3.63
CA ILE A 467 -1.14 -24.50 3.81
C ILE A 467 0.13 -24.51 2.96
N ALA A 468 0.03 -24.08 1.69
CA ALA A 468 1.18 -24.03 0.79
C ALA A 468 2.28 -23.07 1.31
N GLU A 469 1.91 -21.93 1.91
CA GLU A 469 2.89 -21.00 2.49
C GLU A 469 3.53 -21.59 3.75
N ALA A 470 2.76 -22.25 4.61
CA ALA A 470 3.30 -22.95 5.79
C ALA A 470 4.29 -24.06 5.40
N GLU A 471 3.92 -24.89 4.43
CA GLU A 471 4.79 -25.94 3.91
C GLU A 471 6.08 -25.40 3.27
N LYS A 472 5.95 -24.35 2.46
CA LYS A 472 7.09 -23.66 1.82
C LYS A 472 8.12 -23.16 2.85
N LEU A 473 7.64 -22.71 4.01
CA LEU A 473 8.48 -22.23 5.11
C LEU A 473 8.98 -23.34 6.04
N GLY A 474 8.69 -24.60 5.71
CA GLY A 474 9.20 -25.77 6.41
C GLY A 474 8.44 -26.16 7.66
N PHE A 475 7.23 -25.62 7.89
CA PHE A 475 6.39 -26.06 9.02
C PHE A 475 5.95 -27.51 8.82
N SER A 476 5.97 -28.28 9.92
CA SER A 476 5.63 -29.70 9.91
C SER A 476 4.15 -29.97 10.14
N ASP A 477 3.48 -29.08 10.90
CA ASP A 477 2.13 -29.27 11.39
C ASP A 477 1.27 -28.01 11.23
N ILE A 478 0.03 -28.19 10.73
CA ILE A 478 -0.92 -27.08 10.64
C ILE A 478 -2.29 -27.48 11.16
N ILE A 479 -2.83 -26.67 12.09
CA ILE A 479 -4.21 -26.82 12.58
C ILE A 479 -5.12 -25.98 11.69
N ILE A 480 -6.18 -26.60 11.14
CA ILE A 480 -7.16 -25.97 10.27
C ILE A 480 -8.59 -26.28 10.70
N PRO A 481 -9.59 -25.44 10.32
CA PRO A 481 -10.98 -25.77 10.54
C PRO A 481 -11.40 -27.03 9.77
N LYS A 482 -12.08 -27.97 10.42
CA LYS A 482 -12.51 -29.23 9.78
C LYS A 482 -13.41 -29.02 8.57
N TYR A 483 -14.20 -27.96 8.56
CA TYR A 483 -15.08 -27.65 7.44
C TYR A 483 -14.34 -27.24 6.16
N ASN A 484 -13.09 -26.81 6.28
CA ASN A 484 -12.24 -26.49 5.12
C ASN A 484 -11.76 -27.73 4.35
N LEU A 485 -11.92 -28.93 4.89
CA LEU A 485 -11.60 -30.19 4.18
C LEU A 485 -12.58 -30.49 3.03
N GLN A 486 -13.75 -29.83 2.98
CA GLN A 486 -14.73 -30.06 1.92
C GLN A 486 -14.22 -29.47 0.60
N GLY A 487 -13.97 -30.33 -0.39
CA GLY A 487 -13.46 -29.93 -1.70
C GLY A 487 -11.94 -29.70 -1.78
N PHE A 488 -11.21 -30.04 -0.72
CA PHE A 488 -9.79 -29.89 -0.60
C PHE A 488 -9.07 -31.26 -0.60
N ASP A 489 -8.00 -31.38 -1.38
CA ASP A 489 -7.19 -32.59 -1.45
C ASP A 489 -5.95 -32.47 -0.55
N ALA A 490 -6.06 -32.96 0.68
CA ALA A 490 -5.01 -32.92 1.68
C ALA A 490 -3.73 -33.72 1.27
N LYS A 491 -3.86 -34.69 0.33
CA LYS A 491 -2.74 -35.50 -0.13
C LYS A 491 -1.72 -34.78 -0.98
N LYS A 492 -2.05 -33.57 -1.42
CA LYS A 492 -1.14 -32.72 -2.19
C LYS A 492 -0.03 -32.08 -1.35
N TYR A 493 -0.15 -32.11 -0.04
CA TYR A 493 0.75 -31.43 0.90
C TYR A 493 1.49 -32.45 1.76
N HIS A 494 2.74 -32.13 2.08
CA HIS A 494 3.58 -32.96 2.95
C HIS A 494 3.45 -32.55 4.42
N ILE A 495 2.97 -31.34 4.70
CA ILE A 495 2.69 -30.85 6.05
C ILE A 495 1.54 -31.67 6.68
N ALA A 496 1.68 -32.03 7.95
CA ALA A 496 0.64 -32.74 8.69
C ALA A 496 -0.54 -31.81 8.98
N ILE A 497 -1.73 -32.18 8.52
CA ILE A 497 -2.94 -31.37 8.65
C ILE A 497 -3.81 -31.89 9.77
N HIS A 498 -4.09 -31.05 10.78
CA HIS A 498 -4.89 -31.34 11.96
C HIS A 498 -6.25 -30.63 11.89
N PRO A 499 -7.32 -31.27 11.41
CA PRO A 499 -8.62 -30.65 11.27
C PRO A 499 -9.38 -30.63 12.58
N VAL A 500 -9.80 -29.45 13.03
CA VAL A 500 -10.52 -29.25 14.30
C VAL A 500 -11.89 -28.62 14.10
N ARG A 501 -12.84 -28.91 14.99
CA ARG A 501 -14.18 -28.30 15.02
C ARG A 501 -14.37 -27.30 16.16
N LYS A 502 -13.63 -27.49 17.25
CA LYS A 502 -13.72 -26.69 18.46
C LYS A 502 -12.33 -26.30 18.95
N VAL A 503 -12.31 -25.22 19.71
CA VAL A 503 -11.08 -24.73 20.35
C VAL A 503 -10.44 -25.80 21.24
N GLU A 504 -11.23 -26.57 22.00
CA GLU A 504 -10.71 -27.62 22.89
C GLU A 504 -9.94 -28.70 22.11
N GLU A 505 -10.36 -29.02 20.87
CA GLU A 505 -9.66 -29.98 20.01
C GLU A 505 -8.30 -29.45 19.58
N ALA A 506 -8.22 -28.17 19.23
CA ALA A 506 -6.97 -27.52 18.87
C ALA A 506 -5.98 -27.46 20.05
N LEU A 507 -6.47 -27.08 21.22
CA LEU A 507 -5.65 -27.01 22.43
C LEU A 507 -5.15 -28.37 22.87
N ARG A 508 -5.98 -29.41 22.73
CA ARG A 508 -5.54 -30.80 22.99
C ARG A 508 -4.47 -31.28 22.00
N ALA A 509 -4.52 -30.86 20.75
CA ALA A 509 -3.48 -31.17 19.77
C ALA A 509 -2.13 -30.50 20.09
N LEU A 510 -2.18 -29.28 20.69
CA LEU A 510 -0.98 -28.52 21.01
C LEU A 510 -0.35 -28.83 22.37
N PHE A 511 -1.16 -29.21 23.35
CA PHE A 511 -0.69 -29.38 24.76
C PHE A 511 -0.93 -30.76 25.34
N GLY A 512 -1.56 -31.69 24.61
CA GLY A 512 -1.80 -33.10 25.03
C GLY A 512 -3.17 -33.26 25.67
#